data_56c53219d4d155db7153cef79173a3d0
#
_entry.id   56c53219d4d155db7153cef79173a3d0
#
_cell.length_a   1.000
_cell.length_b   1.000
_cell.length_c   1.000
_cell.angle_alpha   90.00
_cell.angle_beta   90.00
_cell.angle_gamma   90.00
#
_symmetry.space_group_name_H-M   'P 1'
#
loop_
_entity.id
_entity.type
_entity.pdbx_description
1 polymer ?
#
loop_
_entity_poly.entity_id
_entity_poly.type
_entity_poly.pdbx_seq_one_letter_code
_entity_poly.pdbx_strand_id
1 'polypeptide(L)'
;LVPGPLIVVLAGILINEYFKLNNPGYALEAKQLVSLPVANDLSSFFSFFTFPDFKFLANPDVWITGVTVAIVASLETLLGIEAVDKLDPLKRVTPANRELKAQGIGNIVSGLIGGLPLTSVVVRSSANVSAGGKTKVSAIMHGVLLLLCVMIIPGVLNKIPLSALAAVLIFTGYKLAKISLFKDFFRKGWDQFMPFAVTIVAILLTDLLIGIIIGIIVGLFFMVRSNFRSSVFVVHDSNNYLIRFRKDVSFLNKPIVKKKLEDVPENAFVLIDATRADFIDKDVIEEVNNFLCHAHLKSIRVEIKKSQSKPMHLLFQQPQISLL
;
A
#
# COMPACT_ATOMS: atom_id res chain seq x y z
N LEU A 1 -33.25 5.11 6.62
CA LEU A 1 -32.28 6.08 7.06
C LEU A 1 -31.72 6.81 5.84
N VAL A 2 -31.93 8.13 5.75
CA VAL A 2 -31.46 8.95 4.61
C VAL A 2 -29.95 9.15 4.73
N PRO A 3 -29.15 8.93 3.67
CA PRO A 3 -27.71 9.13 3.69
C PRO A 3 -27.36 10.60 3.95
N GLY A 4 -26.43 10.85 4.91
CA GLY A 4 -25.99 12.20 5.25
C GLY A 4 -25.54 13.06 4.05
N PRO A 5 -24.74 12.55 3.11
CA PRO A 5 -24.36 13.29 1.90
C PRO A 5 -25.53 13.77 1.06
N LEU A 6 -26.61 12.99 0.95
CA LEU A 6 -27.81 13.41 0.22
C LEU A 6 -28.50 14.59 0.90
N ILE A 7 -28.58 14.58 2.25
CA ILE A 7 -29.15 15.69 3.01
C ILE A 7 -28.36 16.98 2.78
N VAL A 8 -27.01 16.90 2.81
CA VAL A 8 -26.14 18.05 2.59
C VAL A 8 -26.32 18.65 1.20
N VAL A 9 -26.42 17.80 0.17
CA VAL A 9 -26.61 18.25 -1.21
C VAL A 9 -28.00 18.90 -1.38
N LEU A 10 -29.06 18.24 -0.88
CA LEU A 10 -30.41 18.78 -0.97
C LEU A 10 -30.54 20.11 -0.19
N ALA A 11 -30.01 20.17 1.03
CA ALA A 11 -29.99 21.41 1.82
C ALA A 11 -29.23 22.53 1.09
N GLY A 12 -28.06 22.21 0.48
CA GLY A 12 -27.31 23.19 -0.30
C GLY A 12 -28.10 23.74 -1.49
N ILE A 13 -28.81 22.89 -2.22
CA ILE A 13 -29.70 23.31 -3.32
C ILE A 13 -30.80 24.23 -2.79
N LEU A 14 -31.51 23.80 -1.74
CA LEU A 14 -32.64 24.54 -1.17
C LEU A 14 -32.23 25.90 -0.64
N ILE A 15 -31.11 25.99 0.08
CA ILE A 15 -30.55 27.24 0.61
C ILE A 15 -30.19 28.20 -0.54
N ASN A 16 -29.53 27.69 -1.59
CA ASN A 16 -29.18 28.52 -2.72
C ASN A 16 -30.41 29.04 -3.49
N GLU A 17 -31.41 28.19 -3.69
CA GLU A 17 -32.68 28.62 -4.32
C GLU A 17 -33.44 29.64 -3.44
N TYR A 18 -33.43 29.47 -2.12
CA TYR A 18 -33.99 30.48 -1.18
C TYR A 18 -33.29 31.82 -1.32
N PHE A 19 -31.97 31.89 -1.40
CA PHE A 19 -31.22 33.13 -1.60
C PHE A 19 -31.49 33.74 -2.98
N LYS A 20 -31.63 32.96 -4.03
CA LYS A 20 -31.99 33.48 -5.35
C LYS A 20 -33.35 34.20 -5.34
N LEU A 21 -34.29 33.70 -4.56
CA LEU A 21 -35.65 34.30 -4.49
C LEU A 21 -35.70 35.54 -3.57
N ASN A 22 -35.06 35.48 -2.41
CA ASN A 22 -35.23 36.53 -1.36
C ASN A 22 -34.08 37.52 -1.30
N ASN A 23 -32.85 37.11 -1.60
CA ASN A 23 -31.65 37.93 -1.48
C ASN A 23 -30.63 37.59 -2.59
N PRO A 24 -30.81 38.04 -3.82
CA PRO A 24 -29.98 37.61 -4.98
C PRO A 24 -28.48 37.91 -4.79
N GLY A 25 -28.11 38.90 -3.94
CA GLY A 25 -26.70 39.17 -3.65
C GLY A 25 -25.93 38.11 -2.89
N TYR A 26 -26.63 37.17 -2.27
CA TYR A 26 -26.05 35.99 -1.57
C TYR A 26 -26.21 34.71 -2.36
N ALA A 27 -26.85 34.74 -3.52
CA ALA A 27 -27.00 33.59 -4.37
C ALA A 27 -25.64 33.21 -4.99
N LEU A 28 -25.39 31.90 -5.12
CA LEU A 28 -24.18 31.38 -5.70
C LEU A 28 -24.12 31.66 -7.22
N GLU A 29 -22.96 32.08 -7.69
CA GLU A 29 -22.69 32.25 -9.12
C GLU A 29 -22.62 30.88 -9.85
N ALA A 30 -22.79 30.88 -11.16
CA ALA A 30 -22.73 29.66 -11.98
C ALA A 30 -21.39 28.92 -11.83
N LYS A 31 -20.30 29.62 -11.58
CA LYS A 31 -18.96 29.02 -11.33
C LYS A 31 -18.87 28.21 -10.03
N GLN A 32 -19.75 28.46 -9.08
CA GLN A 32 -19.80 27.81 -7.77
C GLN A 32 -20.79 26.64 -7.75
N LEU A 33 -21.43 26.36 -8.87
CA LEU A 33 -22.36 25.24 -9.07
C LEU A 33 -21.72 24.19 -9.96
N VAL A 34 -22.26 22.98 -9.89
CA VAL A 34 -21.92 21.90 -10.82
C VAL A 34 -22.30 22.32 -12.24
N SER A 35 -21.44 22.03 -13.21
CA SER A 35 -21.64 22.37 -14.61
C SER A 35 -21.54 21.09 -15.45
N LEU A 36 -22.67 20.42 -15.64
CA LEU A 36 -22.81 19.29 -16.56
C LEU A 36 -23.38 19.78 -17.88
N PRO A 37 -22.93 19.25 -19.03
CA PRO A 37 -23.55 19.51 -20.31
C PRO A 37 -25.00 18.98 -20.30
N VAL A 38 -25.93 19.81 -20.74
CA VAL A 38 -27.35 19.47 -20.84
C VAL A 38 -27.67 19.07 -22.27
N ALA A 39 -28.09 17.81 -22.44
CA ALA A 39 -28.58 17.33 -23.74
C ALA A 39 -30.08 17.59 -23.84
N ASN A 40 -30.50 18.15 -24.97
CA ASN A 40 -31.92 18.36 -25.25
C ASN A 40 -32.60 17.08 -25.80
N ASP A 41 -31.79 16.21 -26.44
CA ASP A 41 -32.21 14.96 -27.06
C ASP A 41 -31.10 13.92 -27.04
N LEU A 42 -31.43 12.68 -27.35
CA LEU A 42 -30.47 11.56 -27.36
C LEU A 42 -29.31 11.79 -28.31
N SER A 43 -29.54 12.45 -29.43
CA SER A 43 -28.49 12.76 -30.40
C SER A 43 -27.44 13.70 -29.80
N SER A 44 -27.90 14.77 -29.13
CA SER A 44 -27.00 15.71 -28.45
C SER A 44 -26.27 15.07 -27.25
N PHE A 45 -26.90 14.09 -26.57
CA PHE A 45 -26.21 13.35 -25.52
C PHE A 45 -25.03 12.54 -26.06
N PHE A 46 -25.22 11.83 -27.19
CA PHE A 46 -24.13 11.07 -27.80
C PHE A 46 -23.03 11.95 -28.41
N SER A 47 -23.31 13.20 -28.73
CA SER A 47 -22.30 14.14 -29.24
C SER A 47 -21.28 14.57 -28.17
N PHE A 48 -21.57 14.34 -26.87
CA PHE A 48 -20.61 14.61 -25.78
C PHE A 48 -19.52 13.56 -25.65
N PHE A 49 -19.70 12.39 -26.28
CA PHE A 49 -18.62 11.39 -26.31
C PHE A 49 -17.51 11.84 -27.25
N THR A 50 -16.31 11.89 -26.70
CA THR A 50 -15.10 12.26 -27.47
C THR A 50 -14.27 11.02 -27.72
N PHE A 51 -14.04 10.71 -29.00
CA PHE A 51 -13.16 9.61 -29.39
C PHE A 51 -11.70 10.04 -29.35
N PRO A 52 -10.76 9.12 -29.04
CA PRO A 52 -9.34 9.42 -28.98
C PRO A 52 -8.81 9.82 -30.37
N ASP A 53 -8.00 10.89 -30.43
CA ASP A 53 -7.27 11.24 -31.63
C ASP A 53 -5.96 10.47 -31.69
N PHE A 54 -5.92 9.42 -32.49
CA PHE A 54 -4.77 8.54 -32.67
C PHE A 54 -3.51 9.23 -33.24
N LYS A 55 -3.62 10.47 -33.75
CA LYS A 55 -2.44 11.26 -34.19
C LYS A 55 -1.47 11.51 -33.03
N PHE A 56 -1.96 11.59 -31.81
CA PHE A 56 -1.14 11.80 -30.61
C PHE A 56 -0.40 10.55 -30.11
N LEU A 57 -0.58 9.38 -30.74
CA LEU A 57 0.16 8.17 -30.36
C LEU A 57 1.69 8.31 -30.53
N ALA A 58 2.15 9.21 -31.39
CA ALA A 58 3.57 9.52 -31.54
C ALA A 58 4.13 10.41 -30.41
N ASN A 59 3.27 11.02 -29.57
CA ASN A 59 3.71 11.88 -28.48
C ASN A 59 4.13 11.03 -27.27
N PRO A 60 5.40 11.14 -26.80
CA PRO A 60 5.88 10.40 -25.62
C PRO A 60 5.08 10.67 -24.35
N ASP A 61 4.56 11.89 -24.18
CA ASP A 61 3.80 12.28 -22.97
C ASP A 61 2.52 11.47 -22.80
N VAL A 62 1.90 11.04 -23.90
CA VAL A 62 0.71 10.16 -23.86
C VAL A 62 1.06 8.81 -23.26
N TRP A 63 2.20 8.24 -23.64
CA TRP A 63 2.67 6.96 -23.11
C TRP A 63 3.11 7.06 -21.66
N ILE A 64 3.85 8.11 -21.30
CA ILE A 64 4.28 8.35 -19.92
C ILE A 64 3.06 8.51 -19.03
N THR A 65 2.10 9.33 -19.42
CA THR A 65 0.84 9.53 -18.66
C THR A 65 0.04 8.23 -18.58
N GLY A 66 -0.09 7.51 -19.69
CA GLY A 66 -0.82 6.24 -19.73
C GLY A 66 -0.23 5.18 -18.79
N VAL A 67 1.10 5.00 -18.81
CA VAL A 67 1.80 4.08 -17.91
C VAL A 67 1.67 4.53 -16.45
N THR A 68 1.83 5.82 -16.18
CA THR A 68 1.68 6.40 -14.84
C THR A 68 0.30 6.13 -14.28
N VAL A 69 -0.75 6.45 -15.05
CA VAL A 69 -2.14 6.21 -14.65
C VAL A 69 -2.41 4.72 -14.45
N ALA A 70 -1.89 3.84 -15.33
CA ALA A 70 -2.06 2.40 -15.20
C ALA A 70 -1.44 1.85 -13.92
N ILE A 71 -0.23 2.31 -13.55
CA ILE A 71 0.44 1.91 -12.31
C ILE A 71 -0.34 2.39 -11.09
N VAL A 72 -0.70 3.67 -11.04
CA VAL A 72 -1.45 4.26 -9.91
C VAL A 72 -2.80 3.59 -9.75
N ALA A 73 -3.57 3.45 -10.83
CA ALA A 73 -4.88 2.81 -10.80
C ALA A 73 -4.81 1.33 -10.35
N SER A 74 -3.78 0.61 -10.79
CA SER A 74 -3.56 -0.78 -10.37
C SER A 74 -3.22 -0.90 -8.89
N LEU A 75 -2.32 -0.04 -8.38
CA LEU A 75 -1.96 -0.01 -6.96
C LEU A 75 -3.17 0.37 -6.09
N GLU A 76 -3.90 1.41 -6.48
CA GLU A 76 -5.11 1.84 -5.77
C GLU A 76 -6.16 0.74 -5.72
N THR A 77 -6.36 0.03 -6.83
CA THR A 77 -7.30 -1.09 -6.88
C THR A 77 -6.86 -2.25 -5.99
N LEU A 78 -5.58 -2.63 -6.00
CA LEU A 78 -5.08 -3.72 -5.14
C LEU A 78 -5.24 -3.38 -3.65
N LEU A 79 -4.91 -2.15 -3.25
CA LEU A 79 -5.13 -1.67 -1.89
C LEU A 79 -6.63 -1.60 -1.54
N GLY A 80 -7.45 -1.17 -2.50
CA GLY A 80 -8.90 -1.12 -2.37
C GLY A 80 -9.53 -2.50 -2.15
N ILE A 81 -9.11 -3.50 -2.91
CA ILE A 81 -9.54 -4.90 -2.77
C ILE A 81 -9.24 -5.39 -1.34
N GLU A 82 -8.00 -5.24 -0.88
CA GLU A 82 -7.59 -5.70 0.45
C GLU A 82 -8.41 -5.03 1.56
N ALA A 83 -8.68 -3.73 1.43
CA ALA A 83 -9.48 -2.98 2.39
C ALA A 83 -10.95 -3.45 2.40
N VAL A 84 -11.54 -3.70 1.23
CA VAL A 84 -12.96 -4.09 1.09
C VAL A 84 -13.17 -5.55 1.49
N ASP A 85 -12.26 -6.46 1.15
CA ASP A 85 -12.33 -7.87 1.56
C ASP A 85 -12.33 -8.02 3.10
N LYS A 86 -11.62 -7.13 3.81
CA LYS A 86 -11.65 -7.09 5.28
C LYS A 86 -13.01 -6.66 5.84
N LEU A 87 -13.75 -5.83 5.09
CA LEU A 87 -15.07 -5.33 5.49
C LEU A 87 -16.20 -6.30 5.12
N ASP A 88 -15.99 -7.22 4.17
CA ASP A 88 -17.02 -8.15 3.72
C ASP A 88 -17.48 -9.09 4.86
N PRO A 89 -18.78 -9.07 5.23
CA PRO A 89 -19.30 -9.96 6.27
C PRO A 89 -19.14 -11.44 5.93
N LEU A 90 -19.13 -11.78 4.63
CA LEU A 90 -18.95 -13.14 4.13
C LEU A 90 -17.48 -13.57 3.99
N LYS A 91 -16.53 -12.65 4.28
CA LYS A 91 -15.08 -12.90 4.20
C LYS A 91 -14.64 -13.49 2.87
N ARG A 92 -15.25 -13.07 1.77
CA ARG A 92 -14.87 -13.49 0.42
C ARG A 92 -13.54 -12.84 0.05
N VAL A 93 -12.70 -13.58 -0.67
CA VAL A 93 -11.41 -13.08 -1.17
C VAL A 93 -11.56 -12.75 -2.64
N THR A 94 -11.24 -11.53 -3.00
CA THR A 94 -11.30 -11.07 -4.38
C THR A 94 -10.08 -11.55 -5.17
N PRO A 95 -10.24 -12.25 -6.30
CA PRO A 95 -9.12 -12.65 -7.13
C PRO A 95 -8.50 -11.45 -7.84
N ALA A 96 -7.38 -10.93 -7.32
CA ALA A 96 -6.74 -9.68 -7.74
C ALA A 96 -6.48 -9.60 -9.26
N ASN A 97 -5.95 -10.68 -9.88
CA ASN A 97 -5.69 -10.72 -11.32
C ASN A 97 -6.98 -10.59 -12.16
N ARG A 98 -8.09 -11.13 -11.69
CA ARG A 98 -9.38 -11.05 -12.38
C ARG A 98 -9.94 -9.65 -12.29
N GLU A 99 -9.81 -9.02 -11.13
CA GLU A 99 -10.26 -7.66 -10.90
C GLU A 99 -9.46 -6.66 -11.74
N LEU A 100 -8.13 -6.76 -11.75
CA LEU A 100 -7.28 -5.89 -12.58
C LEU A 100 -7.58 -6.05 -14.09
N LYS A 101 -7.87 -7.26 -14.57
CA LYS A 101 -8.30 -7.46 -15.96
C LYS A 101 -9.65 -6.82 -16.25
N ALA A 102 -10.61 -6.96 -15.33
CA ALA A 102 -11.93 -6.34 -15.48
C ALA A 102 -11.83 -4.81 -15.50
N GLN A 103 -11.04 -4.24 -14.60
CA GLN A 103 -10.76 -2.81 -14.56
C GLN A 103 -10.03 -2.34 -15.83
N GLY A 104 -9.06 -3.10 -16.32
CA GLY A 104 -8.35 -2.79 -17.56
C GLY A 104 -9.32 -2.70 -18.76
N ILE A 105 -10.23 -3.66 -18.89
CA ILE A 105 -11.28 -3.62 -19.93
C ILE A 105 -12.18 -2.40 -19.73
N GLY A 106 -12.61 -2.12 -18.51
CA GLY A 106 -13.41 -0.92 -18.18
C GLY A 106 -12.68 0.37 -18.55
N ASN A 107 -11.39 0.47 -18.28
CA ASN A 107 -10.56 1.63 -18.63
C ASN A 107 -10.37 1.80 -20.14
N ILE A 108 -10.22 0.70 -20.89
CA ILE A 108 -10.18 0.75 -22.36
C ILE A 108 -11.50 1.31 -22.90
N VAL A 109 -12.64 0.79 -22.45
CA VAL A 109 -13.95 1.28 -22.89
C VAL A 109 -14.14 2.74 -22.50
N SER A 110 -13.82 3.11 -21.25
CA SER A 110 -13.89 4.49 -20.78
C SER A 110 -13.04 5.44 -21.65
N GLY A 111 -11.77 5.07 -21.91
CA GLY A 111 -10.87 5.87 -22.75
C GLY A 111 -11.35 6.01 -24.20
N LEU A 112 -11.97 4.95 -24.77
CA LEU A 112 -12.52 5.00 -26.13
C LEU A 112 -13.71 5.95 -26.29
N ILE A 113 -14.46 6.19 -25.22
CA ILE A 113 -15.61 7.11 -25.24
C ILE A 113 -15.29 8.48 -24.62
N GLY A 114 -14.02 8.75 -24.28
CA GLY A 114 -13.56 10.01 -23.70
C GLY A 114 -13.81 10.13 -22.20
N GLY A 115 -14.01 9.00 -21.51
CA GLY A 115 -14.22 8.96 -20.05
C GLY A 115 -12.92 9.02 -19.26
N LEU A 116 -13.06 9.24 -17.97
CA LEU A 116 -11.96 9.26 -17.01
C LEU A 116 -11.49 7.84 -16.65
N PRO A 117 -10.24 7.68 -16.21
CA PRO A 117 -9.74 6.42 -15.68
C PRO A 117 -10.56 5.95 -14.46
N LEU A 118 -10.82 4.64 -14.41
CA LEU A 118 -11.58 3.98 -13.34
C LEU A 118 -10.63 3.29 -12.38
N THR A 119 -10.90 3.42 -11.08
CA THR A 119 -10.20 2.70 -10.01
C THR A 119 -11.20 2.17 -8.98
N SER A 120 -10.72 1.31 -8.08
CA SER A 120 -11.50 0.86 -6.93
C SER A 120 -11.64 1.98 -5.89
N VAL A 121 -12.85 2.21 -5.40
CA VAL A 121 -13.14 3.25 -4.39
C VAL A 121 -13.61 2.62 -3.09
N VAL A 122 -12.74 2.59 -2.07
CA VAL A 122 -13.02 1.97 -0.76
C VAL A 122 -14.25 2.60 -0.09
N VAL A 123 -14.41 3.93 -0.17
CA VAL A 123 -15.52 4.66 0.49
C VAL A 123 -16.88 4.21 -0.05
N ARG A 124 -17.02 4.13 -1.36
CA ARG A 124 -18.28 3.68 -2.00
C ARG A 124 -18.54 2.21 -1.72
N SER A 125 -17.50 1.38 -1.79
CA SER A 125 -17.58 -0.05 -1.50
C SER A 125 -17.97 -0.29 -0.04
N SER A 126 -17.38 0.43 0.92
CA SER A 126 -17.74 0.32 2.34
C SER A 126 -19.18 0.77 2.61
N ALA A 127 -19.64 1.82 1.95
CA ALA A 127 -21.03 2.26 2.03
C ALA A 127 -22.00 1.20 1.50
N ASN A 128 -21.66 0.57 0.37
CA ASN A 128 -22.46 -0.50 -0.22
C ASN A 128 -22.54 -1.75 0.69
N VAL A 129 -21.40 -2.15 1.26
CA VAL A 129 -21.35 -3.26 2.24
C VAL A 129 -22.16 -2.93 3.49
N SER A 130 -22.03 -1.71 4.02
CA SER A 130 -22.77 -1.24 5.20
C SER A 130 -24.29 -1.18 4.95
N ALA A 131 -24.69 -0.90 3.70
CA ALA A 131 -26.10 -0.93 3.26
C ALA A 131 -26.62 -2.35 3.01
N GLY A 132 -25.81 -3.38 3.18
CA GLY A 132 -26.21 -4.79 2.99
C GLY A 132 -26.07 -5.30 1.54
N GLY A 133 -25.35 -4.61 0.67
CA GLY A 133 -25.08 -5.05 -0.70
C GLY A 133 -24.24 -6.32 -0.72
N LYS A 134 -24.74 -7.39 -1.34
CA LYS A 134 -24.11 -8.72 -1.37
C LYS A 134 -23.69 -9.17 -2.77
N THR A 135 -24.14 -8.49 -3.80
CA THR A 135 -23.98 -8.93 -5.20
C THR A 135 -23.49 -7.79 -6.11
N LYS A 136 -23.00 -8.17 -7.28
CA LYS A 136 -22.58 -7.24 -8.34
C LYS A 136 -23.71 -6.35 -8.87
N VAL A 137 -24.96 -6.79 -8.70
CA VAL A 137 -26.14 -6.05 -9.15
C VAL A 137 -26.17 -4.64 -8.56
N SER A 138 -25.75 -4.47 -7.31
CA SER A 138 -25.66 -3.15 -6.67
C SER A 138 -24.75 -2.18 -7.45
N ALA A 139 -23.57 -2.63 -7.90
CA ALA A 139 -22.66 -1.79 -8.69
C ALA A 139 -23.20 -1.50 -10.09
N ILE A 140 -23.83 -2.48 -10.74
CA ILE A 140 -24.47 -2.31 -12.06
C ILE A 140 -25.62 -1.30 -11.96
N MET A 141 -26.50 -1.47 -10.97
CA MET A 141 -27.62 -0.54 -10.75
C MET A 141 -27.14 0.87 -10.45
N HIS A 142 -26.05 1.01 -9.69
CA HIS A 142 -25.46 2.32 -9.46
C HIS A 142 -25.00 3.00 -10.76
N GLY A 143 -24.31 2.26 -11.64
CA GLY A 143 -23.89 2.78 -12.95
C GLY A 143 -25.09 3.17 -13.85
N VAL A 144 -26.11 2.33 -13.91
CA VAL A 144 -27.33 2.60 -14.68
C VAL A 144 -28.05 3.84 -14.14
N LEU A 145 -28.23 3.93 -12.80
CA LEU A 145 -28.88 5.09 -12.18
C LEU A 145 -28.10 6.39 -12.42
N LEU A 146 -26.76 6.36 -12.36
CA LEU A 146 -25.93 7.52 -12.69
C LEU A 146 -26.16 7.97 -14.13
N LEU A 147 -26.13 7.04 -15.07
CA LEU A 147 -26.39 7.34 -16.49
C LEU A 147 -27.78 7.96 -16.66
N LEU A 148 -28.80 7.37 -16.09
CA LEU A 148 -30.17 7.89 -16.14
C LEU A 148 -30.29 9.29 -15.50
N CYS A 149 -29.65 9.52 -14.36
CA CYS A 149 -29.67 10.84 -13.73
C CYS A 149 -29.04 11.91 -14.61
N VAL A 150 -27.90 11.62 -15.23
CA VAL A 150 -27.22 12.57 -16.13
C VAL A 150 -28.06 12.82 -17.41
N MET A 151 -28.78 11.82 -17.88
CA MET A 151 -29.63 11.97 -19.07
C MET A 151 -30.93 12.72 -18.79
N ILE A 152 -31.61 12.42 -17.67
CA ILE A 152 -32.97 12.88 -17.41
C ILE A 152 -33.02 14.18 -16.60
N ILE A 153 -32.13 14.32 -15.61
CA ILE A 153 -32.14 15.43 -14.63
C ILE A 153 -30.85 16.26 -14.55
N PRO A 154 -30.12 16.51 -15.65
CA PRO A 154 -28.88 17.28 -15.58
C PRO A 154 -29.10 18.70 -15.05
N GLY A 155 -30.27 19.30 -15.36
CA GLY A 155 -30.63 20.64 -14.86
C GLY A 155 -30.78 20.69 -13.33
N VAL A 156 -31.22 19.60 -12.69
CA VAL A 156 -31.25 19.50 -11.21
C VAL A 156 -29.86 19.32 -10.65
N LEU A 157 -29.02 18.47 -11.30
CA LEU A 157 -27.64 18.25 -10.88
C LEU A 157 -26.79 19.52 -10.99
N ASN A 158 -27.05 20.36 -11.97
CA ASN A 158 -26.39 21.66 -12.13
C ASN A 158 -26.75 22.70 -11.07
N LYS A 159 -27.74 22.45 -10.23
CA LYS A 159 -28.07 23.30 -9.08
C LYS A 159 -27.27 22.93 -7.82
N ILE A 160 -26.49 21.86 -7.86
CA ILE A 160 -25.70 21.39 -6.72
C ILE A 160 -24.54 22.36 -6.47
N PRO A 161 -24.44 22.94 -5.26
CA PRO A 161 -23.29 23.78 -4.89
C PRO A 161 -22.01 22.96 -4.79
N LEU A 162 -20.91 23.44 -5.37
CA LEU A 162 -19.57 22.84 -5.20
C LEU A 162 -19.14 22.83 -3.74
N SER A 163 -19.57 23.81 -2.94
CA SER A 163 -19.33 23.85 -1.49
C SER A 163 -19.95 22.67 -0.75
N ALA A 164 -21.15 22.21 -1.16
CA ALA A 164 -21.77 21.03 -0.58
C ALA A 164 -20.97 19.76 -0.89
N LEU A 165 -20.47 19.61 -2.12
CA LEU A 165 -19.58 18.51 -2.48
C LEU A 165 -18.25 18.57 -1.72
N ALA A 166 -17.65 19.75 -1.60
CA ALA A 166 -16.44 19.97 -0.81
C ALA A 166 -16.64 19.57 0.66
N ALA A 167 -17.76 19.95 1.28
CA ALA A 167 -18.08 19.57 2.65
C ALA A 167 -18.19 18.04 2.81
N VAL A 168 -18.82 17.35 1.86
CA VAL A 168 -18.90 15.89 1.85
C VAL A 168 -17.51 15.26 1.73
N LEU A 169 -16.64 15.80 0.86
CA LEU A 169 -15.27 15.33 0.69
C LEU A 169 -14.42 15.52 1.95
N ILE A 170 -14.49 16.72 2.57
CA ILE A 170 -13.78 17.02 3.82
C ILE A 170 -14.24 16.09 4.95
N PHE A 171 -15.54 15.90 5.11
CA PHE A 171 -16.09 14.97 6.10
C PHE A 171 -15.64 13.53 5.87
N THR A 172 -15.62 13.09 4.62
CA THR A 172 -15.15 11.76 4.23
C THR A 172 -13.66 11.62 4.52
N GLY A 173 -12.85 12.61 4.16
CA GLY A 173 -11.41 12.65 4.46
C GLY A 173 -11.15 12.57 5.97
N TYR A 174 -11.88 13.34 6.77
CA TYR A 174 -11.79 13.29 8.23
C TYR A 174 -12.15 11.89 8.78
N LYS A 175 -13.18 11.26 8.25
CA LYS A 175 -13.61 9.92 8.66
C LYS A 175 -12.58 8.83 8.30
N LEU A 176 -11.85 9.01 7.18
CA LEU A 176 -10.81 8.09 6.74
C LEU A 176 -9.49 8.31 7.48
N ALA A 177 -9.12 9.56 7.76
CA ALA A 177 -7.89 9.94 8.47
C ALA A 177 -8.03 9.71 9.98
N LYS A 178 -8.25 8.45 10.39
CA LYS A 178 -8.42 8.12 11.82
C LYS A 178 -7.11 8.33 12.58
N ILE A 179 -7.14 9.15 13.62
CA ILE A 179 -6.00 9.38 14.53
C ILE A 179 -5.51 8.05 15.16
N SER A 180 -6.41 7.09 15.34
CA SER A 180 -6.05 5.75 15.83
C SER A 180 -5.02 5.06 14.94
N LEU A 181 -5.09 5.24 13.60
CA LEU A 181 -4.11 4.66 12.68
C LEU A 181 -2.69 5.18 12.96
N PHE A 182 -2.53 6.49 13.17
CA PHE A 182 -1.22 7.07 13.51
C PHE A 182 -0.68 6.51 14.83
N LYS A 183 -1.55 6.38 15.84
CA LYS A 183 -1.17 5.78 17.14
C LYS A 183 -0.79 4.31 17.00
N ASP A 184 -1.51 3.55 16.19
CA ASP A 184 -1.24 2.13 15.97
C ASP A 184 0.09 1.91 15.25
N PHE A 185 0.38 2.70 14.20
CA PHE A 185 1.67 2.66 13.53
C PHE A 185 2.82 3.09 14.44
N PHE A 186 2.62 4.11 15.26
CA PHE A 186 3.62 4.57 16.23
C PHE A 186 3.92 3.48 17.29
N ARG A 187 2.87 2.79 17.78
CA ARG A 187 3.03 1.67 18.75
C ARG A 187 3.75 0.46 18.16
N LYS A 188 3.65 0.23 16.85
CA LYS A 188 4.34 -0.86 16.17
C LYS A 188 5.85 -0.63 16.01
N GLY A 189 6.33 0.56 16.37
CA GLY A 189 7.74 0.93 16.36
C GLY A 189 8.16 1.80 15.18
N TRP A 190 9.34 2.40 15.33
CA TRP A 190 9.89 3.34 14.35
C TRP A 190 10.08 2.74 12.96
N ASP A 191 10.38 1.45 12.87
CA ASP A 191 10.61 0.75 11.61
C ASP A 191 9.35 0.67 10.73
N GLN A 192 8.14 0.75 11.35
CA GLN A 192 6.87 0.80 10.64
C GLN A 192 6.29 2.22 10.54
N PHE A 193 6.55 3.05 11.54
CA PHE A 193 6.04 4.42 11.56
C PHE A 193 6.73 5.32 10.54
N MET A 194 8.06 5.21 10.37
CA MET A 194 8.82 6.07 9.45
C MET A 194 8.40 5.93 7.98
N PRO A 195 8.30 4.72 7.39
CA PRO A 195 7.79 4.58 6.03
C PRO A 195 6.38 5.18 5.86
N PHE A 196 5.50 4.95 6.83
CA PHE A 196 4.13 5.48 6.82
C PHE A 196 4.12 7.02 6.83
N ALA A 197 4.84 7.65 7.76
CA ALA A 197 4.91 9.11 7.89
C ALA A 197 5.54 9.77 6.67
N VAL A 198 6.68 9.22 6.19
CA VAL A 198 7.39 9.73 5.00
C VAL A 198 6.52 9.63 3.76
N THR A 199 5.78 8.53 3.58
CA THR A 199 4.87 8.37 2.44
C THR A 199 3.79 9.45 2.43
N ILE A 200 3.15 9.71 3.58
CA ILE A 200 2.10 10.74 3.68
C ILE A 200 2.68 12.13 3.36
N VAL A 201 3.81 12.48 3.97
CA VAL A 201 4.45 13.79 3.73
C VAL A 201 4.89 13.92 2.27
N ALA A 202 5.47 12.88 1.69
CA ALA A 202 5.87 12.88 0.29
C ALA A 202 4.68 13.08 -0.66
N ILE A 203 3.55 12.38 -0.44
CA ILE A 203 2.33 12.56 -1.24
C ILE A 203 1.79 13.99 -1.13
N LEU A 204 1.84 14.60 0.06
CA LEU A 204 1.35 15.96 0.27
C LEU A 204 2.24 17.03 -0.37
N LEU A 205 3.55 16.78 -0.46
CA LEU A 205 4.53 17.75 -1.00
C LEU A 205 4.78 17.57 -2.51
N THR A 206 4.48 16.40 -3.07
CA THR A 206 4.71 16.10 -4.48
C THR A 206 3.39 15.69 -5.15
N ASP A 207 3.28 14.45 -5.54
CA ASP A 207 2.07 13.82 -6.06
C ASP A 207 1.95 12.38 -5.56
N LEU A 208 0.82 11.75 -5.88
CA LEU A 208 0.52 10.39 -5.40
C LEU A 208 1.57 9.36 -5.87
N LEU A 209 2.03 9.44 -7.13
CA LEU A 209 2.97 8.47 -7.69
C LEU A 209 4.36 8.59 -7.07
N ILE A 210 4.90 9.81 -7.05
CA ILE A 210 6.22 10.09 -6.46
C ILE A 210 6.21 9.76 -4.97
N GLY A 211 5.15 10.15 -4.25
CA GLY A 211 5.01 9.84 -2.84
C GLY A 211 4.97 8.35 -2.53
N ILE A 212 4.28 7.55 -3.36
CA ILE A 212 4.27 6.08 -3.21
C ILE A 212 5.65 5.50 -3.49
N ILE A 213 6.34 5.94 -4.53
CA ILE A 213 7.70 5.47 -4.86
C ILE A 213 8.67 5.74 -3.70
N ILE A 214 8.66 6.97 -3.17
CA ILE A 214 9.47 7.33 -1.99
C ILE A 214 9.11 6.43 -0.81
N GLY A 215 7.82 6.22 -0.55
CA GLY A 215 7.34 5.35 0.51
C GLY A 215 7.81 3.91 0.38
N ILE A 216 7.78 3.35 -0.83
CA ILE A 216 8.28 2.00 -1.13
C ILE A 216 9.79 1.93 -0.87
N ILE A 217 10.58 2.88 -1.35
CA ILE A 217 12.04 2.91 -1.15
C ILE A 217 12.38 2.94 0.35
N VAL A 218 11.73 3.84 1.10
CA VAL A 218 11.92 3.93 2.55
C VAL A 218 11.45 2.65 3.25
N GLY A 219 10.30 2.11 2.86
CA GLY A 219 9.77 0.85 3.39
C GLY A 219 10.71 -0.34 3.16
N LEU A 220 11.27 -0.46 1.95
CA LEU A 220 12.27 -1.48 1.63
C LEU A 220 13.54 -1.32 2.48
N PHE A 221 14.02 -0.09 2.66
CA PHE A 221 15.17 0.17 3.52
C PHE A 221 14.94 -0.33 4.97
N PHE A 222 13.79 0.03 5.57
CA PHE A 222 13.47 -0.42 6.92
C PHE A 222 13.20 -1.92 7.00
N MET A 223 12.58 -2.52 5.98
CA MET A 223 12.37 -3.97 5.90
C MET A 223 13.69 -4.72 5.87
N VAL A 224 14.62 -4.28 5.02
CA VAL A 224 15.96 -4.83 4.90
C VAL A 224 16.68 -4.70 6.24
N ARG A 225 16.71 -3.50 6.82
CA ARG A 225 17.34 -3.24 8.13
C ARG A 225 16.77 -4.11 9.25
N SER A 226 15.44 -4.31 9.29
CA SER A 226 14.79 -5.13 10.31
C SER A 226 15.13 -6.61 10.19
N ASN A 227 15.22 -7.13 8.96
CA ASN A 227 15.59 -8.51 8.72
C ASN A 227 17.02 -8.83 9.18
N PHE A 228 17.95 -7.86 9.07
CA PHE A 228 19.33 -8.08 9.51
C PHE A 228 19.47 -8.24 11.00
N ARG A 229 18.76 -7.46 11.80
CA ARG A 229 18.89 -7.48 13.26
C ARG A 229 18.39 -8.76 13.91
N SER A 230 17.51 -9.50 13.27
CA SER A 230 16.84 -10.68 13.85
C SER A 230 17.46 -12.03 13.49
N SER A 231 18.45 -12.07 12.58
CA SER A 231 18.99 -13.31 12.04
C SER A 231 19.96 -14.01 12.98
N VAL A 232 20.72 -13.27 13.80
CA VAL A 232 21.75 -13.81 14.71
C VAL A 232 21.42 -13.42 16.15
N PHE A 233 21.21 -14.43 16.98
CA PHE A 233 20.89 -14.27 18.38
C PHE A 233 22.05 -14.78 19.24
N VAL A 234 22.49 -13.97 20.20
CA VAL A 234 23.53 -14.34 21.14
C VAL A 234 22.99 -14.28 22.55
N VAL A 235 23.16 -15.36 23.29
CA VAL A 235 22.92 -15.43 24.73
C VAL A 235 24.22 -15.86 25.38
N HIS A 236 24.56 -15.27 26.48
CA HIS A 236 25.69 -15.70 27.30
C HIS A 236 25.25 -15.87 28.73
N ASP A 237 25.81 -16.86 29.38
CA ASP A 237 25.75 -17.07 30.82
C ASP A 237 27.16 -17.33 31.32
N SER A 238 27.67 -16.38 32.09
CA SER A 238 29.07 -16.37 32.57
C SER A 238 30.04 -16.51 31.38
N ASN A 239 30.73 -17.63 31.26
CA ASN A 239 31.68 -17.89 30.16
C ASN A 239 31.16 -18.76 29.03
N ASN A 240 29.84 -19.08 29.04
CA ASN A 240 29.19 -19.89 28.02
C ASN A 240 28.41 -18.99 27.05
N TYR A 241 28.71 -19.07 25.77
CA TYR A 241 28.10 -18.29 24.70
C TYR A 241 27.32 -19.18 23.76
N LEU A 242 26.05 -18.87 23.52
CA LEU A 242 25.22 -19.49 22.48
C LEU A 242 25.01 -18.48 21.35
N ILE A 243 25.58 -18.75 20.19
CA ILE A 243 25.35 -17.97 18.95
C ILE A 243 24.41 -18.79 18.08
N ARG A 244 23.17 -18.35 17.94
CA ARG A 244 22.13 -19.06 17.20
C ARG A 244 21.71 -18.30 15.97
N PHE A 245 21.75 -18.95 14.82
CA PHE A 245 21.15 -18.46 13.59
C PHE A 245 19.65 -18.83 13.57
N ARG A 246 18.78 -17.82 13.67
CA ARG A 246 17.31 -18.04 13.79
C ARG A 246 16.61 -18.17 12.46
N LYS A 247 17.17 -17.56 11.42
CA LYS A 247 16.65 -17.50 10.06
C LYS A 247 17.82 -17.61 9.09
N ASP A 248 17.51 -17.49 7.82
CA ASP A 248 18.51 -17.37 6.77
C ASP A 248 19.43 -16.17 7.02
N VAL A 249 20.72 -16.39 6.84
CA VAL A 249 21.76 -15.43 7.11
C VAL A 249 22.45 -15.07 5.80
N SER A 250 22.21 -13.85 5.31
CA SER A 250 22.80 -13.32 4.09
C SER A 250 24.19 -12.69 4.35
N PHE A 251 24.92 -12.38 3.29
CA PHE A 251 26.21 -11.67 3.36
C PHE A 251 26.13 -10.36 4.15
N LEU A 252 25.00 -9.69 4.14
CA LEU A 252 24.75 -8.44 4.88
C LEU A 252 24.79 -8.64 6.42
N ASN A 253 24.67 -9.87 6.89
CA ASN A 253 24.81 -10.20 8.30
C ASN A 253 26.28 -10.42 8.72
N LYS A 254 27.23 -10.52 7.75
CA LYS A 254 28.66 -10.75 8.02
C LYS A 254 29.25 -9.81 9.08
N PRO A 255 29.02 -8.46 9.01
CA PRO A 255 29.56 -7.55 10.02
C PRO A 255 29.01 -7.82 11.42
N ILE A 256 27.73 -8.21 11.52
CA ILE A 256 27.09 -8.51 12.81
C ILE A 256 27.65 -9.82 13.39
N VAL A 257 27.76 -10.85 12.54
CA VAL A 257 28.35 -12.13 12.94
C VAL A 257 29.78 -11.94 13.41
N LYS A 258 30.60 -11.25 12.60
CA LYS A 258 31.99 -10.93 12.93
C LYS A 258 32.12 -10.25 14.28
N LYS A 259 31.38 -9.16 14.49
CA LYS A 259 31.40 -8.44 15.77
C LYS A 259 31.00 -9.34 16.94
N LYS A 260 29.98 -10.20 16.78
CA LYS A 260 29.51 -11.11 17.83
C LYS A 260 30.53 -12.22 18.15
N LEU A 261 31.32 -12.64 17.18
CA LEU A 261 32.40 -13.61 17.36
C LEU A 261 33.63 -12.92 17.99
N GLU A 262 33.93 -11.68 17.63
CA GLU A 262 35.02 -10.88 18.23
C GLU A 262 34.74 -10.50 19.69
N ASP A 263 33.49 -10.28 20.07
CA ASP A 263 33.06 -9.94 21.43
C ASP A 263 33.17 -11.14 22.42
N VAL A 264 33.55 -12.34 21.96
CA VAL A 264 33.73 -13.52 22.81
C VAL A 264 35.03 -13.42 23.60
N PRO A 265 34.99 -13.49 24.94
CA PRO A 265 36.20 -13.41 25.75
C PRO A 265 37.04 -14.69 25.66
N GLU A 266 38.29 -14.58 26.12
CA GLU A 266 39.20 -15.72 26.22
C GLU A 266 38.72 -16.76 27.24
N ASN A 267 39.09 -18.03 27.03
CA ASN A 267 38.67 -19.18 27.83
C ASN A 267 37.15 -19.46 27.86
N ALA A 268 36.38 -18.91 26.88
CA ALA A 268 34.95 -19.13 26.79
C ALA A 268 34.61 -20.47 26.11
N PHE A 269 33.40 -20.96 26.40
CA PHE A 269 32.76 -22.02 25.63
C PHE A 269 31.71 -21.41 24.68
N VAL A 270 31.79 -21.70 23.38
CA VAL A 270 30.91 -21.15 22.35
C VAL A 270 30.17 -22.28 21.65
N LEU A 271 28.86 -22.26 21.72
CA LEU A 271 28.00 -23.14 20.93
C LEU A 271 27.39 -22.34 19.76
N ILE A 272 27.77 -22.68 18.54
CA ILE A 272 27.18 -22.09 17.32
C ILE A 272 26.07 -23.02 16.84
N ASP A 273 24.82 -22.59 16.95
CA ASP A 273 23.64 -23.36 16.51
C ASP A 273 23.13 -22.81 15.18
N ALA A 274 23.43 -23.52 14.09
CA ALA A 274 23.01 -23.22 12.74
C ALA A 274 21.78 -24.01 12.28
N THR A 275 21.23 -24.91 13.11
CA THR A 275 20.22 -25.89 12.69
C THR A 275 18.92 -25.29 12.13
N ARG A 276 18.54 -24.07 12.54
CA ARG A 276 17.33 -23.38 12.12
C ARG A 276 17.46 -22.57 10.82
N ALA A 277 18.68 -22.26 10.39
CA ALA A 277 18.90 -21.55 9.14
C ALA A 277 18.81 -22.53 7.98
N ASP A 278 18.02 -22.23 6.95
CA ASP A 278 17.96 -23.04 5.73
C ASP A 278 19.03 -22.59 4.73
N PHE A 279 19.33 -21.28 4.72
CA PHE A 279 20.37 -20.68 3.92
C PHE A 279 21.35 -19.90 4.79
N ILE A 280 22.65 -20.11 4.59
CA ILE A 280 23.73 -19.33 5.18
C ILE A 280 24.68 -18.95 4.06
N ASP A 281 24.91 -17.67 3.88
CA ASP A 281 25.80 -17.16 2.84
C ASP A 281 27.24 -17.65 3.07
N LYS A 282 27.95 -17.91 1.97
CA LYS A 282 29.33 -18.42 1.99
C LYS A 282 30.28 -17.48 2.75
N ASP A 283 30.11 -16.16 2.60
CA ASP A 283 30.91 -15.16 3.28
C ASP A 283 30.75 -15.21 4.81
N VAL A 284 29.53 -15.56 5.27
CA VAL A 284 29.26 -15.74 6.70
C VAL A 284 29.87 -17.05 7.20
N ILE A 285 29.80 -18.12 6.42
CA ILE A 285 30.44 -19.41 6.74
C ILE A 285 31.96 -19.24 6.82
N GLU A 286 32.55 -18.49 5.91
CA GLU A 286 33.97 -18.17 5.92
C GLU A 286 34.37 -17.43 7.20
N GLU A 287 33.61 -16.44 7.63
CA GLU A 287 33.88 -15.70 8.87
C GLU A 287 33.81 -16.61 10.12
N VAL A 288 32.80 -17.52 10.14
CA VAL A 288 32.71 -18.53 11.21
C VAL A 288 33.90 -19.49 11.15
N ASN A 289 34.29 -19.96 9.97
CA ASN A 289 35.43 -20.86 9.81
C ASN A 289 36.75 -20.16 10.23
N ASN A 290 36.91 -18.88 9.90
CA ASN A 290 38.05 -18.08 10.38
C ASN A 290 38.11 -18.01 11.90
N PHE A 291 36.96 -17.80 12.54
CA PHE A 291 36.87 -17.83 13.99
C PHE A 291 37.26 -19.20 14.55
N LEU A 292 36.79 -20.30 13.95
CA LEU A 292 37.13 -21.67 14.36
C LEU A 292 38.61 -21.96 14.29
N CYS A 293 39.28 -21.50 13.23
CA CYS A 293 40.73 -21.67 13.06
C CYS A 293 41.53 -20.93 14.13
N HIS A 294 41.06 -19.77 14.60
CA HIS A 294 41.80 -18.94 15.55
C HIS A 294 41.31 -19.07 17.01
N ALA A 295 40.22 -19.75 17.25
CA ALA A 295 39.62 -19.91 18.59
C ALA A 295 40.59 -20.56 19.59
N HIS A 296 41.42 -21.52 19.16
CA HIS A 296 42.37 -22.19 20.00
C HIS A 296 43.46 -21.24 20.53
N LEU A 297 43.82 -20.17 19.80
CA LEU A 297 44.81 -19.17 20.24
C LEU A 297 44.32 -18.39 21.48
N LYS A 298 43.00 -18.28 21.65
CA LYS A 298 42.35 -17.63 22.80
C LYS A 298 41.80 -18.64 23.83
N SER A 299 42.22 -19.90 23.73
CA SER A 299 41.70 -20.99 24.58
C SER A 299 40.16 -21.09 24.57
N ILE A 300 39.51 -20.69 23.47
CA ILE A 300 38.05 -20.78 23.30
C ILE A 300 37.67 -22.18 22.79
N ARG A 301 36.78 -22.86 23.52
CA ARG A 301 36.18 -24.13 23.05
C ARG A 301 34.95 -23.85 22.22
N VAL A 302 34.94 -24.33 20.96
CA VAL A 302 33.81 -24.10 20.06
C VAL A 302 33.16 -25.41 19.65
N GLU A 303 31.84 -25.47 19.76
CA GLU A 303 31.02 -26.53 19.20
C GLU A 303 30.06 -25.96 18.15
N ILE A 304 29.91 -26.69 17.02
CA ILE A 304 28.95 -26.34 15.98
C ILE A 304 27.84 -27.37 15.92
N LYS A 305 26.62 -26.90 16.12
CA LYS A 305 25.43 -27.70 15.90
C LYS A 305 24.88 -27.39 14.49
N LYS A 306 25.04 -28.34 13.57
CA LYS A 306 24.67 -28.23 12.17
C LYS A 306 23.75 -29.37 11.73
N SER A 307 22.94 -29.15 10.67
CA SER A 307 22.12 -30.17 10.08
C SER A 307 22.90 -30.90 8.97
N GLN A 308 22.87 -32.23 8.97
CA GLN A 308 23.50 -33.03 7.92
C GLN A 308 22.71 -33.01 6.59
N SER A 309 21.43 -32.65 6.62
CA SER A 309 20.57 -32.62 5.44
C SER A 309 20.67 -31.31 4.64
N LYS A 310 21.36 -30.29 5.16
CA LYS A 310 21.45 -28.97 4.51
C LYS A 310 22.84 -28.78 3.87
N PRO A 311 22.94 -28.62 2.53
CA PRO A 311 24.24 -28.58 1.83
C PRO A 311 25.17 -27.48 2.32
N MET A 312 24.65 -26.29 2.63
CA MET A 312 25.46 -25.16 3.09
C MET A 312 26.08 -25.41 4.47
N HIS A 313 25.48 -26.24 5.31
CA HIS A 313 26.00 -26.60 6.63
C HIS A 313 27.22 -27.54 6.56
N LEU A 314 27.43 -28.19 5.42
CA LEU A 314 28.60 -29.05 5.20
C LEU A 314 29.88 -28.23 5.01
N LEU A 315 29.75 -26.94 4.67
CA LEU A 315 30.88 -26.04 4.47
C LEU A 315 31.52 -25.53 5.79
N PHE A 316 30.86 -25.75 6.94
CA PHE A 316 31.49 -25.47 8.23
C PHE A 316 32.61 -26.47 8.52
N GLN A 317 33.79 -25.94 8.80
CA GLN A 317 34.95 -26.73 9.21
C GLN A 317 34.73 -27.34 10.61
N GLN A 318 35.40 -28.40 10.91
CA GLN A 318 35.43 -28.92 12.27
C GLN A 318 36.38 -28.08 13.12
N PRO A 319 36.03 -27.77 14.39
CA PRO A 319 36.94 -27.09 15.31
C PRO A 319 38.24 -27.90 15.41
N GLN A 320 39.39 -27.24 15.31
CA GLN A 320 40.65 -27.90 15.61
C GLN A 320 40.70 -28.17 17.11
N ILE A 321 40.60 -29.43 17.49
CA ILE A 321 40.85 -29.89 18.87
C ILE A 321 42.37 -29.87 19.05
N SER A 322 42.87 -28.91 19.82
CA SER A 322 44.25 -29.02 20.29
C SER A 322 44.33 -30.22 21.22
N LEU A 323 44.95 -31.29 20.76
CA LEU A 323 45.50 -32.33 21.65
C LEU A 323 46.65 -31.66 22.44
N LEU A 324 46.35 -31.15 23.60
CA LEU A 324 47.29 -30.91 24.68
C LEU A 324 46.86 -31.73 25.89
#